data_c388437f7f5a70397ecb7236ae142ca0
#
_entry.id   c388437f7f5a70397ecb7236ae142ca0
#
_cell.length_a   1.000
_cell.length_b   1.000
_cell.length_c   1.000
_cell.angle_alpha   90.00
_cell.angle_beta   90.00
_cell.angle_gamma   90.00
#
_symmetry.space_group_name_H-M   'P 1'
#
loop_
_entity.id
_entity.type
_entity.pdbx_description
1 polymer ?
#
loop_
_entity_poly.entity_id
_entity_poly.type
_entity_poly.pdbx_seq_one_letter_code
_entity_poly.pdbx_strand_id
1 'polypeptide(L)'
;MPADFDATFVKLREILRPYARKMIVVHDTPENYYLDTKLTAPNGKPLMFAAVRKGKSYVSFYLFPVYMFPDLLKDLAPELKKRMQGKSCFNFKAIDEEQLHGLRELTKRGYERGREWVNR
;
A
#
# COMPACT_ATOMS: atom_id res chain seq x y z
N MET A 1 22.39 -7.44 -13.19
CA MET A 1 22.21 -7.68 -11.74
C MET A 1 20.75 -7.98 -11.45
N PRO A 2 20.48 -9.01 -10.69
CA PRO A 2 19.10 -9.25 -10.29
C PRO A 2 18.61 -8.12 -9.39
N ALA A 3 17.32 -7.82 -9.49
CA ALA A 3 16.71 -6.82 -8.63
C ALA A 3 16.77 -7.28 -7.18
N ASP A 4 17.06 -6.35 -6.27
CA ASP A 4 17.09 -6.64 -4.84
C ASP A 4 15.67 -6.48 -4.28
N PHE A 5 14.91 -7.54 -4.29
CA PHE A 5 13.53 -7.54 -3.81
C PHE A 5 13.44 -7.33 -2.30
N ASP A 6 14.46 -7.75 -1.55
CA ASP A 6 14.48 -7.52 -0.11
C ASP A 6 14.59 -6.02 0.20
N ALA A 7 15.48 -5.31 -0.49
CA ALA A 7 15.60 -3.86 -0.33
C ALA A 7 14.32 -3.13 -0.75
N THR A 8 13.74 -3.54 -1.87
CA THR A 8 12.48 -2.96 -2.35
C THR A 8 11.36 -3.19 -1.33
N PHE A 9 11.26 -4.40 -0.79
CA PHE A 9 10.28 -4.73 0.23
C PHE A 9 10.43 -3.83 1.47
N VAL A 10 11.66 -3.67 1.96
CA VAL A 10 11.90 -2.83 3.14
C VAL A 10 11.50 -1.38 2.89
N LYS A 11 11.85 -0.83 1.74
CA LYS A 11 11.49 0.55 1.40
C LYS A 11 9.97 0.74 1.36
N LEU A 12 9.25 -0.20 0.77
CA LEU A 12 7.79 -0.12 0.71
C LEU A 12 7.15 -0.32 2.07
N ARG A 13 7.67 -1.28 2.87
CA ARG A 13 7.17 -1.51 4.23
C ARG A 13 7.27 -0.25 5.10
N GLU A 14 8.38 0.49 4.97
CA GLU A 14 8.58 1.68 5.77
C GLU A 14 7.56 2.78 5.47
N ILE A 15 6.95 2.77 4.29
CA ILE A 15 5.84 3.68 4.00
C ILE A 15 4.66 3.40 4.92
N LEU A 16 4.39 2.14 5.21
CA LEU A 16 3.22 1.72 5.99
C LEU A 16 3.44 1.73 7.50
N ARG A 17 4.68 1.61 7.96
CA ARG A 17 4.95 1.51 9.39
C ARG A 17 4.36 2.61 10.25
N PRO A 18 4.39 3.90 9.84
CA PRO A 18 3.79 4.95 10.67
C PRO A 18 2.30 4.76 10.95
N TYR A 19 1.61 4.00 10.12
CA TYR A 19 0.17 3.77 10.28
C TYR A 19 -0.15 2.56 11.15
N ALA A 20 0.83 1.72 11.45
CA ALA A 20 0.62 0.47 12.18
C ALA A 20 0.01 0.68 13.56
N ARG A 21 0.31 1.81 14.21
CA ARG A 21 -0.24 2.13 15.53
C ARG A 21 -1.76 2.22 15.54
N LYS A 22 -2.33 2.62 14.42
CA LYS A 22 -3.78 2.84 14.28
C LYS A 22 -4.47 1.71 13.56
N MET A 23 -3.71 0.69 13.19
CA MET A 23 -4.18 -0.45 12.41
C MET A 23 -3.93 -1.74 13.18
N ILE A 24 -4.37 -2.85 12.57
CA ILE A 24 -4.10 -4.19 13.09
C ILE A 24 -3.04 -4.82 12.19
N VAL A 25 -1.89 -5.15 12.77
CA VAL A 25 -0.82 -5.82 12.03
C VAL A 25 -1.16 -7.30 11.93
N VAL A 26 -1.55 -7.74 10.74
CA VAL A 26 -1.93 -9.13 10.50
C VAL A 26 -0.71 -9.99 10.22
N HIS A 27 0.19 -9.48 9.38
CA HIS A 27 1.45 -10.13 9.05
C HIS A 27 2.60 -9.14 9.15
N ASP A 28 3.71 -9.61 9.71
CA ASP A 28 4.94 -8.83 9.78
C ASP A 28 6.11 -9.81 9.65
N THR A 29 6.34 -10.25 8.40
CA THR A 29 7.39 -11.18 8.06
C THR A 29 8.31 -10.53 7.02
N PRO A 30 9.49 -11.14 6.73
CA PRO A 30 10.36 -10.62 5.68
C PRO A 30 9.75 -10.64 4.27
N GLU A 31 8.62 -11.30 4.09
CA GLU A 31 7.98 -11.45 2.79
C GLU A 31 6.58 -10.85 2.72
N ASN A 32 6.00 -10.49 3.87
CA ASN A 32 4.60 -10.03 3.91
C ASN A 32 4.38 -9.09 5.09
N TYR A 33 4.01 -7.86 4.80
CA TYR A 33 3.63 -6.88 5.81
C TYR A 33 2.20 -6.44 5.50
N TYR A 34 1.25 -6.77 6.36
CA TYR A 34 -0.18 -6.63 6.08
C TYR A 34 -0.87 -5.90 7.21
N LEU A 35 -1.55 -4.80 6.89
CA LEU A 35 -2.31 -3.99 7.86
C LEU A 35 -3.79 -4.03 7.53
N ASP A 36 -4.62 -4.40 8.52
CA ASP A 36 -6.07 -4.25 8.46
C ASP A 36 -6.47 -2.99 9.21
N THR A 37 -7.56 -2.36 8.78
CA THR A 37 -8.23 -1.33 9.58
C THR A 37 -8.94 -2.00 10.75
N LYS A 38 -9.40 -1.19 11.71
CA LYS A 38 -10.24 -1.69 12.80
C LYS A 38 -11.71 -1.78 12.39
N LEU A 39 -12.01 -1.55 11.13
CA LEU A 39 -13.35 -1.61 10.59
C LEU A 39 -13.66 -2.99 10.03
N THR A 40 -14.94 -3.31 9.99
CA THR A 40 -15.44 -4.55 9.43
C THR A 40 -16.21 -4.25 8.15
N ALA A 41 -15.91 -5.00 7.09
CA ALA A 41 -16.64 -4.91 5.83
C ALA A 41 -18.04 -5.53 5.97
N PRO A 42 -18.96 -5.27 5.03
CA PRO A 42 -20.31 -5.86 5.07
C PRO A 42 -20.33 -7.38 5.14
N ASN A 43 -19.29 -8.04 4.64
CA ASN A 43 -19.19 -9.51 4.70
C ASN A 43 -18.70 -10.03 6.05
N GLY A 44 -18.52 -9.15 7.05
CA GLY A 44 -18.08 -9.55 8.39
C GLY A 44 -16.57 -9.68 8.55
N LYS A 45 -15.79 -9.49 7.48
CA LYS A 45 -14.33 -9.61 7.54
C LYS A 45 -13.69 -8.25 7.77
N PRO A 46 -12.49 -8.21 8.40
CA PRO A 46 -11.78 -6.94 8.57
C PRO A 46 -11.51 -6.29 7.21
N LEU A 47 -11.58 -4.96 7.20
CA LEU A 47 -11.30 -4.20 5.99
C LEU A 47 -9.81 -3.88 5.94
N MET A 48 -9.17 -4.29 4.85
CA MET A 48 -7.74 -4.07 4.65
C MET A 48 -7.43 -2.58 4.45
N PHE A 49 -6.30 -2.13 5.01
CA PHE A 49 -5.76 -0.81 4.70
C PHE A 49 -4.72 -0.91 3.58
N ALA A 50 -3.63 -1.63 3.83
CA ALA A 50 -2.52 -1.72 2.89
C ALA A 50 -1.67 -2.93 3.20
N ALA A 51 -0.88 -3.36 2.21
CA ALA A 51 0.05 -4.47 2.39
C ALA A 51 1.22 -4.37 1.44
N VAL A 52 2.34 -4.99 1.83
CA VAL A 52 3.50 -5.19 0.96
C VAL A 52 3.81 -6.67 0.94
N ARG A 53 3.97 -7.24 -0.23
CA ARG A 53 4.25 -8.66 -0.38
C ARG A 53 5.37 -8.88 -1.37
N LYS A 54 6.39 -9.65 -0.93
CA LYS A 54 7.49 -10.04 -1.80
C LYS A 54 7.12 -11.31 -2.55
N GLY A 55 7.03 -11.23 -3.88
CA GLY A 55 6.78 -12.36 -4.75
C GLY A 55 8.04 -12.84 -5.43
N LYS A 56 7.89 -13.76 -6.38
CA LYS A 56 9.01 -14.31 -7.13
C LYS A 56 9.52 -13.37 -8.22
N SER A 57 8.62 -12.56 -8.79
CA SER A 57 8.96 -11.72 -9.94
C SER A 57 8.95 -10.25 -9.63
N TYR A 58 8.34 -9.84 -8.53
CA TYR A 58 8.25 -8.43 -8.12
C TYR A 58 7.76 -8.34 -6.68
N VAL A 59 7.84 -7.11 -6.13
CA VAL A 59 7.26 -6.78 -4.83
C VAL A 59 5.98 -6.00 -5.09
N SER A 60 4.89 -6.41 -4.45
CA SER A 60 3.58 -5.78 -4.63
C SER A 60 3.25 -4.89 -3.45
N PHE A 61 2.73 -3.70 -3.75
CA PHE A 61 2.23 -2.74 -2.78
C PHE A 61 0.73 -2.58 -3.00
N TYR A 62 -0.06 -2.98 -2.01
CA TYR A 62 -1.52 -2.89 -2.06
C TYR A 62 -1.97 -1.72 -1.20
N LEU A 63 -2.84 -0.87 -1.75
CA LEU A 63 -3.38 0.28 -1.02
C LEU A 63 -4.89 0.33 -1.25
N PHE A 64 -5.65 -0.21 -0.31
CA PHE A 64 -7.10 -0.38 -0.48
C PHE A 64 -7.87 0.93 -0.64
N PRO A 65 -7.51 2.05 0.05
CA PRO A 65 -8.21 3.31 -0.17
C PRO A 65 -8.26 3.77 -1.63
N VAL A 66 -7.28 3.40 -2.43
CA VAL A 66 -7.27 3.72 -3.87
C VAL A 66 -8.41 2.99 -4.59
N TYR A 67 -8.73 1.78 -4.15
CA TYR A 67 -9.87 1.04 -4.69
C TYR A 67 -11.20 1.71 -4.32
N MET A 68 -11.30 2.18 -3.08
CA MET A 68 -12.51 2.85 -2.59
C MET A 68 -12.69 4.25 -3.17
N PHE A 69 -11.58 4.95 -3.38
CA PHE A 69 -11.57 6.34 -3.83
C PHE A 69 -10.64 6.48 -5.05
N PRO A 70 -11.09 6.05 -6.24
CA PRO A 70 -10.24 6.08 -7.44
C PRO A 70 -9.75 7.47 -7.83
N ASP A 71 -10.44 8.52 -7.37
CA ASP A 71 -10.02 9.89 -7.64
C ASP A 71 -8.66 10.22 -7.03
N LEU A 72 -8.20 9.43 -6.04
CA LEU A 72 -6.85 9.59 -5.50
C LEU A 72 -5.77 9.36 -6.56
N LEU A 73 -6.08 8.64 -7.62
CA LEU A 73 -5.14 8.37 -8.70
C LEU A 73 -5.06 9.49 -9.74
N LYS A 74 -5.94 10.49 -9.65
CA LYS A 74 -6.06 11.52 -10.68
C LYS A 74 -4.76 12.27 -10.94
N ASP A 75 -4.04 12.61 -9.86
CA ASP A 75 -2.81 13.36 -9.95
C ASP A 75 -1.56 12.49 -9.79
N LEU A 76 -1.72 11.19 -9.90
CA LEU A 76 -0.61 10.26 -9.71
C LEU A 76 0.38 10.37 -10.88
N ALA A 77 1.68 10.39 -10.55
CA ALA A 77 2.73 10.45 -11.54
C ALA A 77 2.64 9.27 -12.52
N PRO A 78 2.89 9.48 -13.81
CA PRO A 78 2.82 8.41 -14.80
C PRO A 78 3.71 7.21 -14.46
N GLU A 79 4.86 7.45 -13.84
CA GLU A 79 5.80 6.39 -13.45
C GLU A 79 5.19 5.43 -12.43
N LEU A 80 4.30 5.93 -11.58
CA LEU A 80 3.58 5.07 -10.64
C LEU A 80 2.38 4.40 -11.30
N LYS A 81 1.67 5.12 -12.17
CA LYS A 81 0.54 4.53 -12.90
C LYS A 81 0.95 3.32 -13.72
N LYS A 82 2.14 3.35 -14.29
CA LYS A 82 2.68 2.24 -15.05
C LYS A 82 2.92 0.99 -14.20
N ARG A 83 3.07 1.16 -12.90
CA ARG A 83 3.30 0.04 -11.98
C ARG A 83 2.02 -0.59 -11.49
N MET A 84 0.87 0.03 -11.75
CA MET A 84 -0.40 -0.53 -11.32
C MET A 84 -0.76 -1.78 -12.11
N GLN A 85 -1.24 -2.76 -11.36
CA GLN A 85 -1.87 -3.95 -11.94
C GLN A 85 -3.16 -4.17 -11.16
N GLY A 86 -4.29 -3.98 -11.82
CA GLY A 86 -5.57 -3.95 -11.14
C GLY A 86 -5.85 -2.57 -10.58
N LYS A 87 -6.75 -2.48 -9.60
CA LYS A 87 -7.28 -1.21 -9.12
C LYS A 87 -6.60 -0.66 -7.88
N SER A 88 -5.82 -1.47 -7.17
CA SER A 88 -5.21 -1.04 -5.90
C SER A 88 -3.83 -1.62 -5.67
N CYS A 89 -3.23 -2.25 -6.67
CA CYS A 89 -1.95 -2.92 -6.56
C CYS A 89 -0.91 -2.26 -7.45
N PHE A 90 0.30 -2.07 -6.88
CA PHE A 90 1.47 -1.56 -7.61
C PHE A 90 2.57 -2.59 -7.51
N ASN A 91 3.16 -2.97 -8.65
CA ASN A 91 4.23 -3.97 -8.71
C ASN A 91 5.57 -3.33 -9.04
N PHE A 92 6.59 -3.64 -8.24
CA PHE A 92 7.92 -3.07 -8.41
C PHE A 92 8.99 -4.17 -8.41
N LYS A 93 9.93 -4.08 -9.33
CA LYS A 93 11.17 -4.85 -9.26
C LYS A 93 12.24 -4.05 -8.52
N ALA A 94 12.22 -2.75 -8.69
CA ALA A 94 13.02 -1.78 -7.95
C ALA A 94 12.18 -0.51 -7.81
N ILE A 95 12.51 0.33 -6.85
CA ILE A 95 11.78 1.57 -6.62
C ILE A 95 12.78 2.69 -6.37
N ASP A 96 12.55 3.84 -7.03
CA ASP A 96 13.39 5.02 -6.84
C ASP A 96 12.78 5.99 -5.84
N GLU A 97 13.52 7.05 -5.49
CA GLU A 97 13.08 8.01 -4.47
C GLU A 97 11.83 8.80 -4.89
N GLU A 98 11.69 9.10 -6.17
CA GLU A 98 10.51 9.81 -6.65
C GLU A 98 9.27 8.94 -6.54
N GLN A 99 9.40 7.66 -6.88
CA GLN A 99 8.30 6.71 -6.74
C GLN A 99 7.93 6.51 -5.27
N LEU A 100 8.94 6.41 -4.39
CA LEU A 100 8.70 6.30 -2.95
C LEU A 100 7.96 7.52 -2.42
N HIS A 101 8.40 8.72 -2.82
CA HIS A 101 7.73 9.94 -2.40
C HIS A 101 6.27 9.95 -2.86
N GLY A 102 6.03 9.61 -4.12
CA GLY A 102 4.67 9.56 -4.67
C GLY A 102 3.78 8.57 -3.92
N LEU A 103 4.31 7.39 -3.58
CA LEU A 103 3.55 6.40 -2.81
C LEU A 103 3.30 6.86 -1.38
N ARG A 104 4.26 7.53 -0.74
CA ARG A 104 4.06 8.09 0.60
C ARG A 104 2.91 9.10 0.59
N GLU A 105 2.91 9.99 -0.39
CA GLU A 105 1.85 10.99 -0.51
C GLU A 105 0.50 10.35 -0.81
N LEU A 106 0.47 9.36 -1.68
CA LEU A 106 -0.75 8.63 -2.01
C LEU A 106 -1.29 7.89 -0.79
N THR A 107 -0.41 7.24 -0.04
CA THR A 107 -0.79 6.51 1.18
C THR A 107 -1.36 7.46 2.22
N LYS A 108 -0.72 8.62 2.41
CA LYS A 108 -1.20 9.64 3.33
C LYS A 108 -2.59 10.14 2.95
N ARG A 109 -2.78 10.47 1.67
CA ARG A 109 -4.10 10.93 1.19
C ARG A 109 -5.15 9.84 1.32
N GLY A 110 -4.77 8.61 1.03
CA GLY A 110 -5.67 7.48 1.20
C GLY A 110 -6.08 7.27 2.65
N TYR A 111 -5.14 7.40 3.58
CA TYR A 111 -5.43 7.29 4.99
C TYR A 111 -6.38 8.40 5.44
N GLU A 112 -6.13 9.63 5.01
CA GLU A 112 -6.96 10.78 5.37
C GLU A 112 -8.40 10.64 4.83
N ARG A 113 -8.55 10.19 3.60
CA ARG A 113 -9.87 9.93 3.03
C ARG A 113 -10.60 8.84 3.79
N GLY A 114 -9.89 7.78 4.16
CA GLY A 114 -10.46 6.69 4.93
C GLY A 114 -10.84 7.08 6.35
N ARG A 115 -10.20 8.09 6.93
CA ARG A 115 -10.53 8.56 8.28
C ARG A 115 -11.96 9.08 8.40
N GLU A 116 -12.43 9.80 7.39
CA GLU A 116 -13.81 10.30 7.37
C GLU A 116 -14.80 9.14 7.47
N TRP A 117 -14.39 8.02 6.98
CA TRP A 117 -15.16 6.81 6.90
C TRP A 117 -15.02 5.97 8.18
N VAL A 118 -13.84 5.99 8.80
CA VAL A 118 -13.53 5.29 10.04
C VAL A 118 -14.20 5.97 11.24
N ASN A 119 -14.32 7.27 11.22
CA ASN A 119 -14.80 8.05 12.37
C ASN A 119 -16.32 8.31 12.38
N ARG A 120 -17.05 7.57 11.61
CA ARG A 120 -18.53 7.69 11.60
C ARG A 120 -19.15 6.89 12.73
#